data_03001acd2087deaf639d606a1d6c20dc
#
_entry.id   03001acd2087deaf639d606a1d6c20dc
#
_cell.length_a   1.000
_cell.length_b   1.000
_cell.length_c   1.000
_cell.angle_alpha   90.00
_cell.angle_beta   90.00
_cell.angle_gamma   90.00
#
_symmetry.space_group_name_H-M   'P 1'
#
loop_
_entity.id
_entity.type
_entity.pdbx_description
1 polymer ?
#
loop_
_entity_poly.entity_id
_entity_poly.type
_entity_poly.pdbx_seq_one_letter_code
_entity_poly.pdbx_strand_id
1 'polypeptide(L)'
;MKKSIILMLSELHGRLLGYFSMMSYGYCQLCVKADTSSILGFEEEEGSMVYRIEDLAEVGLHEEPENEDKLDLYPKDPSNLAILARGMMKIHPEFKQSLEKYTGTEENDESIESKYLRLTMPEVNDDRRDLINTAIDGLDTECKLKFDAMKAKYLARITKELIDDPKALDEAKEKIDELVDEADQMREKMTNDKKQEVEAAYQRYLSKHTAEEIAADRMNVNKPQEHTTQPQQKAAENKESNPLPFIGQTLKMD
;
A
#
# COMPACT_ATOMS: atom_id res chain seq x y z
N MET A 1 11.42 25.44 -31.75
CA MET A 1 11.63 24.01 -31.42
C MET A 1 10.85 23.09 -32.38
N LYS A 2 11.46 22.01 -32.89
CA LYS A 2 10.81 21.04 -33.81
C LYS A 2 9.66 20.32 -33.10
N LYS A 3 8.59 19.95 -33.84
CA LYS A 3 7.43 19.22 -33.27
C LYS A 3 7.82 17.90 -32.61
N SER A 4 8.81 17.16 -33.16
CA SER A 4 9.35 15.93 -32.59
C SER A 4 9.95 16.13 -31.21
N ILE A 5 10.65 17.23 -30.99
CA ILE A 5 11.26 17.57 -29.69
C ILE A 5 10.17 17.87 -28.65
N ILE A 6 9.14 18.64 -29.02
CA ILE A 6 8.01 18.92 -28.14
C ILE A 6 7.34 17.61 -27.68
N LEU A 7 7.14 16.67 -28.60
CA LEU A 7 6.58 15.35 -28.27
C LEU A 7 7.47 14.56 -27.31
N MET A 8 8.80 14.59 -27.52
CA MET A 8 9.75 13.92 -26.62
C MET A 8 9.74 14.54 -25.22
N LEU A 9 9.68 15.85 -25.10
CA LEU A 9 9.58 16.54 -23.80
C LEU A 9 8.25 16.22 -23.08
N SER A 10 7.14 16.20 -23.83
CA SER A 10 5.85 15.79 -23.27
C SER A 10 5.84 14.32 -22.82
N GLU A 11 6.50 13.43 -23.58
CA GLU A 11 6.67 12.01 -23.17
C GLU A 11 7.54 11.91 -21.92
N LEU A 12 8.64 12.66 -21.82
CA LEU A 12 9.49 12.71 -20.63
C LEU A 12 8.66 13.14 -19.42
N HIS A 13 7.95 14.26 -19.50
CA HIS A 13 7.11 14.76 -18.42
C HIS A 13 6.10 13.72 -17.96
N GLY A 14 5.37 13.08 -18.89
CA GLY A 14 4.44 12.01 -18.56
C GLY A 14 5.10 10.81 -17.85
N ARG A 15 6.36 10.45 -18.20
CA ARG A 15 7.12 9.39 -17.53
C ARG A 15 7.54 9.78 -16.12
N LEU A 16 8.02 11.00 -15.91
CA LEU A 16 8.38 11.53 -14.59
C LEU A 16 7.17 11.51 -13.67
N LEU A 17 6.02 12.03 -14.12
CA LEU A 17 4.76 12.00 -13.36
C LEU A 17 4.30 10.57 -13.05
N GLY A 18 4.49 9.63 -13.98
CA GLY A 18 4.17 8.21 -13.75
C GLY A 18 4.99 7.61 -12.61
N TYR A 19 6.31 7.84 -12.57
CA TYR A 19 7.16 7.34 -11.47
C TYR A 19 6.85 8.04 -10.13
N PHE A 20 6.59 9.35 -10.17
CA PHE A 20 6.12 10.09 -9.00
C PHE A 20 4.82 9.49 -8.44
N SER A 21 3.86 9.16 -9.31
CA SER A 21 2.59 8.54 -8.90
C SER A 21 2.79 7.17 -8.28
N MET A 22 3.75 6.36 -8.80
CA MET A 22 4.09 5.06 -8.21
C MET A 22 4.69 5.22 -6.80
N MET A 23 5.59 6.18 -6.60
CA MET A 23 6.14 6.50 -5.28
C MET A 23 5.03 6.98 -4.33
N SER A 24 4.16 7.88 -4.79
CA SER A 24 3.00 8.36 -4.03
C SER A 24 2.10 7.21 -3.56
N TYR A 25 1.78 6.28 -4.46
CA TYR A 25 1.03 5.08 -4.11
C TYR A 25 1.76 4.23 -3.06
N GLY A 26 3.07 4.04 -3.19
CA GLY A 26 3.88 3.35 -2.19
C GLY A 26 3.80 4.02 -0.81
N TYR A 27 3.81 5.36 -0.76
CA TYR A 27 3.64 6.09 0.51
C TYR A 27 2.25 5.94 1.11
N CYS A 28 1.20 5.83 0.31
CA CYS A 28 -0.15 5.54 0.79
C CYS A 28 -0.24 4.17 1.49
N GLN A 29 0.59 3.19 1.07
CA GLN A 29 0.64 1.88 1.73
C GLN A 29 1.39 1.89 3.07
N LEU A 30 2.19 2.95 3.35
CA LEU A 30 2.88 3.14 4.63
C LEU A 30 1.97 3.90 5.61
N CYS A 31 0.91 3.22 6.08
CA CYS A 31 -0.10 3.83 6.92
C CYS A 31 0.43 4.14 8.32
N VAL A 32 0.24 5.39 8.77
CA VAL A 32 0.56 5.87 10.12
C VAL A 32 -0.65 6.44 10.85
N LYS A 33 -1.76 6.57 10.14
CA LYS A 33 -3.11 6.90 10.65
C LYS A 33 -4.15 6.17 9.82
N ALA A 34 -5.32 5.92 10.39
CA ALA A 34 -6.41 5.28 9.68
C ALA A 34 -7.18 6.32 8.86
N ASP A 35 -6.99 6.32 7.55
CA ASP A 35 -7.69 7.18 6.62
C ASP A 35 -8.09 6.42 5.33
N THR A 36 -8.64 7.12 4.37
CA THR A 36 -9.04 6.50 3.09
C THR A 36 -7.87 5.91 2.31
N SER A 37 -6.63 6.34 2.56
CA SER A 37 -5.45 5.74 1.93
C SER A 37 -5.20 4.31 2.42
N SER A 38 -5.64 4.00 3.66
CA SER A 38 -5.50 2.67 4.27
C SER A 38 -6.33 1.57 3.59
N ILE A 39 -7.24 1.94 2.71
CA ILE A 39 -8.06 0.98 1.94
C ILE A 39 -7.74 0.98 0.44
N LEU A 40 -6.76 1.79 0.01
CA LEU A 40 -6.32 1.79 -1.37
C LEU A 40 -5.72 0.43 -1.76
N GLY A 41 -6.09 -0.04 -2.94
CA GLY A 41 -5.65 -1.34 -3.43
C GLY A 41 -6.46 -2.51 -2.89
N PHE A 42 -7.55 -2.26 -2.14
CA PHE A 42 -8.48 -3.32 -1.78
C PHE A 42 -9.16 -3.86 -3.04
N GLU A 43 -8.83 -5.09 -3.38
CA GLU A 43 -9.50 -5.88 -4.39
C GLU A 43 -9.58 -7.33 -3.90
N GLU A 44 -10.77 -7.90 -3.90
CA GLU A 44 -10.99 -9.29 -3.49
C GLU A 44 -11.74 -10.05 -4.59
N GLU A 45 -11.20 -11.20 -4.95
CA GLU A 45 -11.79 -12.06 -5.97
C GLU A 45 -12.61 -13.18 -5.33
N GLU A 46 -13.85 -13.34 -5.76
CA GLU A 46 -14.69 -14.48 -5.41
C GLU A 46 -15.31 -15.09 -6.68
N GLY A 47 -14.79 -16.24 -7.04
CA GLY A 47 -15.15 -16.89 -8.31
C GLY A 47 -14.66 -16.09 -9.53
N SER A 48 -15.59 -15.53 -10.30
CA SER A 48 -15.30 -14.66 -11.45
C SER A 48 -15.56 -13.18 -11.18
N MET A 49 -15.90 -12.81 -9.95
CA MET A 49 -16.19 -11.44 -9.55
C MET A 49 -15.03 -10.83 -8.81
N VAL A 50 -14.74 -9.57 -9.11
CA VAL A 50 -13.77 -8.73 -8.40
C VAL A 50 -14.56 -7.65 -7.66
N TYR A 51 -14.40 -7.60 -6.36
CA TYR A 51 -15.07 -6.63 -5.48
C TYR A 51 -14.08 -5.54 -5.06
N ARG A 52 -14.56 -4.31 -5.07
CA ARG A 52 -13.91 -3.17 -4.44
C ARG A 52 -14.55 -2.88 -3.10
N ILE A 53 -13.88 -2.09 -2.26
CA ILE A 53 -14.39 -1.81 -0.93
C ILE A 53 -15.74 -1.11 -0.96
N GLU A 54 -15.91 -0.17 -1.90
CA GLU A 54 -17.16 0.58 -2.08
C GLU A 54 -18.35 -0.29 -2.51
N ASP A 55 -18.08 -1.48 -3.07
CA ASP A 55 -19.13 -2.44 -3.43
C ASP A 55 -19.64 -3.20 -2.19
N LEU A 56 -18.76 -3.39 -1.20
CA LEU A 56 -18.95 -4.28 -0.05
C LEU A 56 -19.35 -3.54 1.22
N ALA A 57 -18.84 -2.32 1.45
CA ALA A 57 -18.97 -1.62 2.73
C ALA A 57 -19.01 -0.09 2.57
N GLU A 58 -19.52 0.57 3.62
CA GLU A 58 -19.28 1.97 3.91
C GLU A 58 -18.11 2.10 4.87
N VAL A 59 -17.31 3.15 4.70
CA VAL A 59 -16.11 3.39 5.49
C VAL A 59 -16.36 4.47 6.51
N GLY A 60 -16.24 4.14 7.78
CA GLY A 60 -16.27 5.07 8.90
C GLY A 60 -14.88 5.47 9.33
N LEU A 61 -14.60 6.77 9.28
CA LEU A 61 -13.38 7.38 9.78
C LEU A 61 -13.66 8.07 11.12
N HIS A 62 -12.67 8.05 12.00
CA HIS A 62 -12.75 8.73 13.28
C HIS A 62 -11.93 10.03 13.23
N GLU A 63 -12.59 11.16 13.47
CA GLU A 63 -11.93 12.49 13.49
C GLU A 63 -11.30 12.79 14.87
N GLU A 64 -11.64 12.00 15.88
CA GLU A 64 -11.16 12.19 17.24
C GLU A 64 -9.72 11.72 17.38
N PRO A 65 -8.80 12.52 17.96
CA PRO A 65 -7.38 12.17 18.08
C PRO A 65 -7.11 10.84 18.81
N GLU A 66 -8.05 10.42 19.66
CA GLU A 66 -7.96 9.16 20.42
C GLU A 66 -8.25 7.93 19.55
N ASN A 67 -8.89 8.11 18.41
CA ASN A 67 -9.35 7.06 17.51
C ASN A 67 -8.76 7.17 16.10
N GLU A 68 -7.77 8.04 15.87
CA GLU A 68 -7.11 8.20 14.57
C GLU A 68 -6.45 6.90 14.05
N ASP A 69 -6.24 5.93 14.92
CA ASP A 69 -5.71 4.61 14.59
C ASP A 69 -6.79 3.60 14.17
N LYS A 70 -8.08 3.99 14.16
CA LYS A 70 -9.21 3.11 13.91
C LYS A 70 -9.93 3.45 12.60
N LEU A 71 -10.31 2.42 11.89
CA LEU A 71 -11.13 2.47 10.68
C LEU A 71 -12.25 1.45 10.83
N ASP A 72 -13.49 1.86 10.61
CA ASP A 72 -14.65 1.00 10.69
C ASP A 72 -15.23 0.71 9.31
N LEU A 73 -15.42 -0.57 8.99
CA LEU A 73 -16.05 -1.01 7.75
C LEU A 73 -17.44 -1.57 8.05
N TYR A 74 -18.46 -0.82 7.64
CA TYR A 74 -19.86 -1.18 7.79
C TYR A 74 -20.31 -1.96 6.54
N PRO A 75 -20.53 -3.27 6.63
CA PRO A 75 -20.88 -4.06 5.46
C PRO A 75 -22.27 -3.70 4.95
N LYS A 76 -22.43 -3.55 3.64
CA LYS A 76 -23.73 -3.37 2.99
C LYS A 76 -24.63 -4.63 3.09
N ASP A 77 -23.98 -5.78 3.20
CA ASP A 77 -24.60 -7.08 3.46
C ASP A 77 -23.76 -7.81 4.51
N PRO A 78 -24.38 -8.43 5.55
CA PRO A 78 -23.62 -9.15 6.60
C PRO A 78 -22.71 -10.26 6.06
N SER A 79 -23.00 -10.86 4.89
CA SER A 79 -22.14 -11.86 4.26
C SER A 79 -20.81 -11.29 3.77
N ASN A 80 -20.72 -9.98 3.54
CA ASN A 80 -19.51 -9.31 3.09
C ASN A 80 -18.41 -9.24 4.15
N LEU A 81 -18.73 -9.44 5.45
CA LEU A 81 -17.74 -9.36 6.53
C LEU A 81 -16.53 -10.27 6.33
N ALA A 82 -16.76 -11.49 5.86
CA ALA A 82 -15.67 -12.45 5.62
C ALA A 82 -14.78 -12.01 4.44
N ILE A 83 -15.38 -11.43 3.41
CA ILE A 83 -14.67 -10.91 2.22
C ILE A 83 -13.83 -9.69 2.63
N LEU A 84 -14.44 -8.75 3.38
CA LEU A 84 -13.77 -7.56 3.90
C LEU A 84 -12.57 -7.93 4.79
N ALA A 85 -12.77 -8.84 5.75
CA ALA A 85 -11.70 -9.27 6.65
C ALA A 85 -10.54 -9.91 5.90
N ARG A 86 -10.83 -10.77 4.92
CA ARG A 86 -9.81 -11.44 4.09
C ARG A 86 -9.06 -10.46 3.19
N GLY A 87 -9.77 -9.54 2.54
CA GLY A 87 -9.18 -8.54 1.67
C GLY A 87 -8.29 -7.56 2.45
N MET A 88 -8.75 -7.09 3.62
CA MET A 88 -7.93 -6.23 4.48
C MET A 88 -6.68 -6.94 5.00
N MET A 89 -6.75 -8.24 5.31
CA MET A 89 -5.58 -9.02 5.73
C MET A 89 -4.54 -9.17 4.60
N LYS A 90 -4.94 -9.10 3.33
CA LYS A 90 -4.01 -9.14 2.19
C LYS A 90 -3.23 -7.85 2.02
N ILE A 91 -3.89 -6.70 2.19
CA ILE A 91 -3.26 -5.39 1.98
C ILE A 91 -2.58 -4.84 3.25
N HIS A 92 -3.16 -5.12 4.42
CA HIS A 92 -2.67 -4.68 5.72
C HIS A 92 -2.72 -5.81 6.76
N PRO A 93 -1.82 -6.79 6.66
CA PRO A 93 -1.76 -7.90 7.61
C PRO A 93 -1.40 -7.47 9.03
N GLU A 94 -0.82 -6.28 9.18
CA GLU A 94 -0.44 -5.67 10.47
C GLU A 94 -1.63 -5.08 11.23
N PHE A 95 -2.78 -4.83 10.57
CA PHE A 95 -3.94 -4.26 11.25
C PHE A 95 -4.63 -5.32 12.11
N LYS A 96 -4.89 -4.98 13.36
CA LYS A 96 -5.73 -5.78 14.23
C LYS A 96 -7.19 -5.65 13.79
N GLN A 97 -7.82 -6.78 13.51
CA GLN A 97 -9.23 -6.83 13.12
C GLN A 97 -10.09 -7.27 14.31
N SER A 98 -11.18 -6.55 14.58
CA SER A 98 -12.20 -6.94 15.55
C SER A 98 -13.60 -6.77 14.95
N LEU A 99 -14.52 -7.68 15.36
CA LEU A 99 -15.92 -7.58 15.00
C LEU A 99 -16.65 -6.88 16.14
N GLU A 100 -17.17 -5.70 15.84
CA GLU A 100 -17.93 -4.89 16.78
C GLU A 100 -19.42 -4.92 16.43
N LYS A 101 -20.26 -4.60 17.41
CA LYS A 101 -21.70 -4.47 17.20
C LYS A 101 -22.10 -3.02 17.24
N TYR A 102 -23.03 -2.64 16.39
CA TYR A 102 -23.73 -1.37 16.51
C TYR A 102 -25.23 -1.59 16.46
N THR A 103 -25.96 -0.70 17.12
CA THR A 103 -27.41 -0.70 17.12
C THR A 103 -27.86 0.44 16.22
N GLY A 104 -28.38 0.10 15.04
CA GLY A 104 -29.05 1.06 14.15
C GLY A 104 -30.52 1.18 14.51
N THR A 105 -31.08 2.36 14.34
CA THR A 105 -32.53 2.57 14.35
C THR A 105 -33.02 2.66 12.92
N GLU A 106 -33.83 1.71 12.48
CA GLU A 106 -34.59 1.89 11.23
C GLU A 106 -35.79 2.83 11.46
N GLU A 107 -36.35 3.35 10.35
CA GLU A 107 -37.50 4.27 10.36
C GLU A 107 -38.74 3.72 11.10
N ASN A 108 -38.72 2.44 11.45
CA ASN A 108 -39.82 1.73 12.14
C ASN A 108 -39.58 1.44 13.63
N ASP A 109 -38.62 2.10 14.29
CA ASP A 109 -38.33 1.98 15.73
C ASP A 109 -37.87 0.57 16.21
N GLU A 110 -37.52 -0.33 15.30
CA GLU A 110 -36.93 -1.61 15.66
C GLU A 110 -35.39 -1.49 15.67
N SER A 111 -34.78 -1.78 16.82
CA SER A 111 -33.34 -1.82 16.96
C SER A 111 -32.77 -3.07 16.30
N ILE A 112 -32.02 -2.91 15.19
CA ILE A 112 -31.31 -4.00 14.54
C ILE A 112 -29.87 -4.02 15.04
N GLU A 113 -29.47 -5.13 15.66
CA GLU A 113 -28.06 -5.38 15.95
C GLU A 113 -27.34 -5.77 14.66
N SER A 114 -26.49 -4.90 14.18
CA SER A 114 -25.61 -5.17 13.03
C SER A 114 -24.16 -5.27 13.49
N LYS A 115 -23.33 -5.97 12.71
CA LYS A 115 -21.90 -6.09 12.98
C LYS A 115 -21.11 -5.32 11.95
N TYR A 116 -20.01 -4.73 12.37
CA TYR A 116 -19.04 -4.10 11.49
C TYR A 116 -17.63 -4.59 11.81
N LEU A 117 -16.72 -4.40 10.86
CA LEU A 117 -15.32 -4.75 11.02
C LEU A 117 -14.54 -3.50 11.43
N ARG A 118 -14.01 -3.51 12.65
CA ARG A 118 -13.07 -2.48 13.11
C ARG A 118 -11.65 -2.92 12.84
N LEU A 119 -10.90 -2.04 12.19
CA LEU A 119 -9.48 -2.17 11.92
C LEU A 119 -8.74 -1.21 12.84
N THR A 120 -7.78 -1.73 13.60
CA THR A 120 -6.92 -0.90 14.46
C THR A 120 -5.49 -1.01 13.95
N MET A 121 -4.91 0.14 13.60
CA MET A 121 -3.52 0.22 13.19
C MET A 121 -2.59 0.02 14.39
N PRO A 122 -1.45 -0.64 14.20
CA PRO A 122 -0.42 -0.68 15.22
C PRO A 122 0.19 0.72 15.41
N GLU A 123 0.46 1.05 16.66
CA GLU A 123 1.13 2.31 17.00
C GLU A 123 2.53 2.41 16.38
N VAL A 124 2.98 3.63 16.11
CA VAL A 124 4.31 3.89 15.56
C VAL A 124 5.31 4.01 16.70
N ASN A 125 5.79 2.85 17.18
CA ASN A 125 6.91 2.77 18.13
C ASN A 125 8.27 2.95 17.41
N ASP A 126 9.39 2.83 18.13
CA ASP A 126 10.73 3.01 17.57
C ASP A 126 10.99 2.14 16.34
N ASP A 127 10.69 0.83 16.44
CA ASP A 127 10.96 -0.13 15.35
C ASP A 127 10.10 0.12 14.13
N ARG A 128 8.80 0.39 14.35
CA ARG A 128 7.89 0.69 13.24
C ARG A 128 8.25 2.01 12.57
N ARG A 129 8.67 3.04 13.35
CA ARG A 129 9.18 4.30 12.81
C ARG A 129 10.39 4.07 11.91
N ASP A 130 11.37 3.30 12.38
CA ASP A 130 12.60 3.04 11.65
C ASP A 130 12.34 2.18 10.40
N LEU A 131 11.42 1.20 10.49
CA LEU A 131 10.98 0.40 9.35
C LEU A 131 10.30 1.26 8.28
N ILE A 132 9.36 2.12 8.67
CA ILE A 132 8.64 2.99 7.76
C ILE A 132 9.61 3.99 7.11
N ASN A 133 10.51 4.62 7.88
CA ASN A 133 11.51 5.55 7.35
C ASN A 133 12.45 4.87 6.34
N THR A 134 12.86 3.63 6.61
CA THR A 134 13.66 2.83 5.67
C THR A 134 12.90 2.58 4.36
N ALA A 135 11.61 2.27 4.45
CA ALA A 135 10.75 2.08 3.27
C ALA A 135 10.56 3.40 2.48
N ILE A 136 10.38 4.54 3.18
CA ILE A 136 10.31 5.86 2.56
C ILE A 136 11.59 6.16 1.79
N ASP A 137 12.77 5.97 2.40
CA ASP A 137 14.07 6.22 1.77
C ASP A 137 14.30 5.30 0.56
N GLY A 138 13.82 4.06 0.62
CA GLY A 138 13.86 3.13 -0.49
C GLY A 138 13.03 3.59 -1.70
N LEU A 139 11.77 3.98 -1.46
CA LEU A 139 10.86 4.49 -2.50
C LEU A 139 11.37 5.81 -3.11
N ASP A 140 11.88 6.72 -2.27
CA ASP A 140 12.49 7.98 -2.70
C ASP A 140 13.68 7.75 -3.62
N THR A 141 14.61 6.89 -3.18
CA THR A 141 15.81 6.54 -3.95
C THR A 141 15.45 5.89 -5.28
N GLU A 142 14.49 4.96 -5.30
CA GLU A 142 14.04 4.32 -6.53
C GLU A 142 13.44 5.33 -7.50
N CYS A 143 12.58 6.24 -7.03
CA CYS A 143 11.97 7.28 -7.84
C CYS A 143 13.04 8.18 -8.47
N LYS A 144 14.03 8.64 -7.68
CA LYS A 144 15.14 9.45 -8.17
C LYS A 144 15.96 8.74 -9.25
N LEU A 145 16.31 7.48 -9.03
CA LEU A 145 17.05 6.70 -10.03
C LEU A 145 16.26 6.57 -11.35
N LYS A 146 14.92 6.45 -11.28
CA LYS A 146 14.07 6.44 -12.48
C LYS A 146 14.09 7.79 -13.19
N PHE A 147 14.05 8.91 -12.46
CA PHE A 147 14.15 10.26 -13.03
C PHE A 147 15.48 10.45 -13.75
N ASP A 148 16.60 10.12 -13.13
CA ASP A 148 17.94 10.22 -13.71
C ASP A 148 18.07 9.36 -14.99
N ALA A 149 17.56 8.14 -14.97
CA ALA A 149 17.55 7.26 -16.13
C ALA A 149 16.71 7.84 -17.28
N MET A 150 15.56 8.45 -16.99
CA MET A 150 14.75 9.11 -18.03
C MET A 150 15.42 10.36 -18.57
N LYS A 151 15.99 11.21 -17.71
CA LYS A 151 16.80 12.37 -18.12
C LYS A 151 17.87 11.95 -19.12
N ALA A 152 18.70 10.98 -18.75
CA ALA A 152 19.79 10.50 -19.63
C ALA A 152 19.27 9.94 -20.96
N LYS A 153 18.19 9.14 -20.93
CA LYS A 153 17.56 8.56 -22.13
C LYS A 153 17.06 9.63 -23.10
N TYR A 154 16.31 10.62 -22.60
CA TYR A 154 15.72 11.65 -23.46
C TYR A 154 16.77 12.65 -23.93
N LEU A 155 17.74 12.98 -23.09
CA LEU A 155 18.89 13.80 -23.51
C LEU A 155 19.65 13.17 -24.68
N ALA A 156 19.94 11.85 -24.62
CA ALA A 156 20.61 11.15 -25.72
C ALA A 156 19.77 11.13 -27.02
N ARG A 157 18.44 10.93 -26.91
CA ARG A 157 17.53 10.95 -28.08
C ARG A 157 17.48 12.34 -28.73
N ILE A 158 17.34 13.39 -27.92
CA ILE A 158 17.24 14.78 -28.38
C ILE A 158 18.57 15.25 -28.96
N THR A 159 19.69 14.90 -28.34
CA THR A 159 21.04 15.21 -28.89
C THR A 159 21.23 14.60 -30.27
N LYS A 160 20.79 13.36 -30.49
CA LYS A 160 20.84 12.72 -31.80
C LYS A 160 19.97 13.41 -32.85
N GLU A 161 18.80 13.88 -32.47
CA GLU A 161 17.83 14.56 -33.35
C GLU A 161 18.28 16.00 -33.72
N LEU A 162 19.04 16.66 -32.84
CA LEU A 162 19.44 18.06 -32.95
C LEU A 162 20.95 18.22 -33.16
N ILE A 163 21.62 17.20 -33.67
CA ILE A 163 23.08 17.21 -33.85
C ILE A 163 23.57 18.38 -34.70
N ASP A 164 22.78 18.81 -35.69
CA ASP A 164 23.12 19.88 -36.63
C ASP A 164 22.56 21.28 -36.18
N ASP A 165 21.92 21.36 -34.99
CA ASP A 165 21.33 22.58 -34.48
C ASP A 165 21.68 22.79 -32.98
N PRO A 166 22.91 23.28 -32.69
CA PRO A 166 23.39 23.43 -31.32
C PRO A 166 22.52 24.35 -30.46
N LYS A 167 21.95 25.41 -31.06
CA LYS A 167 21.10 26.36 -30.34
C LYS A 167 19.79 25.70 -29.87
N ALA A 168 19.13 24.98 -30.76
CA ALA A 168 17.93 24.23 -30.41
C ALA A 168 18.22 23.09 -29.44
N LEU A 169 19.42 22.50 -29.49
CA LEU A 169 19.87 21.51 -28.52
C LEU A 169 20.00 22.08 -27.11
N ASP A 170 20.61 23.27 -26.97
CA ASP A 170 20.79 23.89 -25.66
C ASP A 170 19.44 24.33 -25.07
N GLU A 171 18.52 24.89 -25.89
CA GLU A 171 17.15 25.18 -25.46
C GLU A 171 16.41 23.91 -24.99
N ALA A 172 16.61 22.78 -25.67
CA ALA A 172 15.96 21.51 -25.30
C ALA A 172 16.56 20.90 -24.03
N LYS A 173 17.87 21.03 -23.79
CA LYS A 173 18.52 20.61 -22.54
C LYS A 173 18.00 21.39 -21.34
N GLU A 174 17.91 22.71 -21.47
CA GLU A 174 17.34 23.58 -20.44
C GLU A 174 15.91 23.13 -20.06
N LYS A 175 15.09 22.80 -21.06
CA LYS A 175 13.73 22.29 -20.84
C LYS A 175 13.71 20.89 -20.18
N ILE A 176 14.66 20.01 -20.49
CA ILE A 176 14.79 18.73 -19.79
C ILE A 176 15.13 18.96 -18.32
N ASP A 177 16.10 19.85 -18.06
CA ASP A 177 16.53 20.15 -16.68
C ASP A 177 15.39 20.75 -15.89
N GLU A 178 14.64 21.74 -16.44
CA GLU A 178 13.44 22.31 -15.80
C GLU A 178 12.41 21.23 -15.42
N LEU A 179 12.08 20.32 -16.34
CA LEU A 179 11.09 19.26 -16.09
C LEU A 179 11.54 18.26 -15.01
N VAL A 180 12.83 17.92 -14.99
CA VAL A 180 13.39 17.01 -13.98
C VAL A 180 13.46 17.69 -12.63
N ASP A 181 13.89 18.95 -12.57
CA ASP A 181 13.99 19.73 -11.33
C ASP A 181 12.60 19.93 -10.70
N GLU A 182 11.58 20.20 -11.52
CA GLU A 182 10.18 20.31 -11.04
C GLU A 182 9.71 18.97 -10.44
N ALA A 183 9.95 17.85 -11.12
CA ALA A 183 9.59 16.53 -10.64
C ALA A 183 10.37 16.16 -9.36
N ASP A 184 11.65 16.51 -9.27
CA ASP A 184 12.48 16.29 -8.07
C ASP A 184 11.99 17.10 -6.87
N GLN A 185 11.60 18.36 -7.07
CA GLN A 185 11.01 19.19 -6.01
C GLN A 185 9.71 18.58 -5.47
N MET A 186 8.84 18.07 -6.36
CA MET A 186 7.63 17.37 -5.95
C MET A 186 7.95 16.10 -5.15
N ARG A 187 8.93 15.31 -5.59
CA ARG A 187 9.43 14.10 -4.91
C ARG A 187 9.94 14.42 -3.51
N GLU A 188 10.86 15.39 -3.40
CA GLU A 188 11.46 15.79 -2.12
C GLU A 188 10.41 16.32 -1.13
N LYS A 189 9.48 17.14 -1.62
CA LYS A 189 8.38 17.65 -0.79
C LYS A 189 7.55 16.50 -0.22
N MET A 190 7.11 15.58 -1.07
CA MET A 190 6.27 14.45 -0.64
C MET A 190 7.01 13.53 0.33
N THR A 191 8.31 13.29 0.12
CA THR A 191 9.15 12.52 1.02
C THR A 191 9.24 13.18 2.40
N ASN A 192 9.47 14.50 2.42
CA ASN A 192 9.54 15.25 3.68
C ASN A 192 8.19 15.28 4.40
N ASP A 193 7.08 15.49 3.68
CA ASP A 193 5.73 15.48 4.25
C ASP A 193 5.43 14.11 4.89
N LYS A 194 5.78 13.01 4.22
CA LYS A 194 5.60 11.66 4.75
C LYS A 194 6.45 11.38 5.99
N LYS A 195 7.72 11.80 5.99
CA LYS A 195 8.58 11.69 7.19
C LYS A 195 8.05 12.48 8.38
N GLN A 196 7.50 13.67 8.13
CA GLN A 196 6.86 14.46 9.18
C GLN A 196 5.60 13.78 9.74
N GLU A 197 4.81 13.13 8.88
CA GLU A 197 3.65 12.35 9.30
C GLU A 197 4.05 11.18 10.21
N VAL A 198 5.12 10.46 9.86
CA VAL A 198 5.69 9.36 10.68
C VAL A 198 6.18 9.88 12.02
N GLU A 199 6.92 11.00 12.03
CA GLU A 199 7.43 11.60 13.27
C GLU A 199 6.30 12.08 14.17
N ALA A 200 5.25 12.69 13.62
CA ALA A 200 4.06 13.08 14.38
C ALA A 200 3.34 11.88 15.02
N ALA A 201 3.25 10.75 14.29
CA ALA A 201 2.69 9.51 14.84
C ALA A 201 3.56 8.93 15.96
N TYR A 202 4.88 8.99 15.81
CA TYR A 202 5.82 8.57 16.86
C TYR A 202 5.72 9.45 18.10
N GLN A 203 5.61 10.77 17.96
CA GLN A 203 5.42 11.69 19.10
C GLN A 203 4.08 11.40 19.84
N ARG A 204 3.02 11.02 19.12
CA ARG A 204 1.77 10.56 19.75
C ARG A 204 1.98 9.29 20.58
N TYR A 205 2.73 8.31 20.06
CA TYR A 205 3.09 7.11 20.80
C TYR A 205 3.85 7.47 22.09
N LEU A 206 4.88 8.33 22.00
CA LEU A 206 5.62 8.76 23.19
C LEU A 206 4.77 9.50 24.22
N SER A 207 3.74 10.21 23.80
CA SER A 207 2.85 10.93 24.71
C SER A 207 1.82 10.03 25.43
N LYS A 208 1.52 8.86 24.85
CA LYS A 208 0.57 7.88 25.41
C LYS A 208 1.22 6.90 26.38
N HIS A 209 2.51 6.67 26.27
CA HIS A 209 3.25 5.64 27.02
C HIS A 209 4.25 6.25 28.03
N THR A 210 4.43 5.57 29.14
CA THR A 210 5.46 5.94 30.14
C THR A 210 6.84 5.52 29.67
N ALA A 211 7.89 6.17 30.21
CA ALA A 211 9.27 5.82 29.88
C ALA A 211 9.61 4.35 30.19
N GLU A 212 8.94 3.75 31.20
CA GLU A 212 9.14 2.35 31.57
C GLU A 212 8.50 1.40 30.54
N GLU A 213 7.31 1.72 30.03
CA GLU A 213 6.63 0.96 28.97
C GLU A 213 7.44 1.00 27.66
N ILE A 214 7.91 2.19 27.26
CA ILE A 214 8.75 2.38 26.07
C ILE A 214 10.05 1.57 26.20
N ALA A 215 10.69 1.58 27.39
CA ALA A 215 11.90 0.81 27.64
C ALA A 215 11.63 -0.72 27.59
N ALA A 216 10.46 -1.16 28.07
CA ALA A 216 10.05 -2.55 28.02
C ALA A 216 9.79 -3.03 26.57
N ASP A 217 9.17 -2.20 25.74
CA ASP A 217 8.97 -2.47 24.32
C ASP A 217 10.32 -2.67 23.59
N ARG A 218 11.28 -1.76 23.81
CA ARG A 218 12.64 -1.87 23.25
C ARG A 218 13.37 -3.14 23.67
N MET A 219 13.10 -3.67 24.87
CA MET A 219 13.70 -4.92 25.36
C MET A 219 13.01 -6.16 24.78
N ASN A 220 11.69 -6.11 24.49
CA ASN A 220 10.93 -7.23 23.96
C ASN A 220 11.27 -7.53 22.49
N VAL A 221 11.63 -6.54 21.70
CA VAL A 221 12.03 -6.71 20.29
C VAL A 221 13.32 -7.50 20.15
N ASN A 222 14.21 -7.43 21.15
CA ASN A 222 15.46 -8.21 21.17
C ASN A 222 15.29 -9.68 21.58
N LYS A 223 14.07 -10.15 21.88
CA LYS A 223 13.80 -11.58 22.07
C LYS A 223 13.49 -12.22 20.73
N PRO A 224 14.19 -13.30 20.33
CA PRO A 224 13.79 -14.09 19.17
C PRO A 224 12.32 -14.49 19.34
N GLN A 225 11.48 -14.18 18.36
CA GLN A 225 10.10 -14.68 18.35
C GLN A 225 10.20 -16.21 18.33
N GLU A 226 9.96 -16.85 19.46
CA GLU A 226 9.70 -18.27 19.50
C GLU A 226 8.43 -18.49 18.66
N HIS A 227 8.63 -19.01 17.46
CA HIS A 227 7.53 -19.52 16.64
C HIS A 227 6.82 -20.58 17.48
N THR A 228 5.71 -20.21 18.07
CA THR A 228 4.79 -21.16 18.71
C THR A 228 4.21 -22.00 17.59
N THR A 229 4.90 -23.08 17.29
CA THR A 229 4.41 -24.14 16.43
C THR A 229 3.18 -24.70 17.13
N GLN A 230 2.00 -24.34 16.67
CA GLN A 230 0.77 -25.00 17.12
C GLN A 230 0.93 -26.50 16.89
N PRO A 231 0.62 -27.36 17.87
CA PRO A 231 0.72 -28.77 17.66
C PRO A 231 -0.29 -29.21 16.60
N GLN A 232 0.23 -29.63 15.45
CA GLN A 232 -0.56 -30.32 14.44
C GLN A 232 -1.19 -31.54 15.12
N GLN A 233 -2.51 -31.52 15.25
CA GLN A 233 -3.28 -32.70 15.60
C GLN A 233 -2.98 -33.78 14.57
N LYS A 234 -2.36 -34.85 15.06
CA LYS A 234 -2.19 -36.09 14.32
C LYS A 234 -3.55 -36.60 13.89
N ALA A 235 -3.89 -36.44 12.61
CA ALA A 235 -4.95 -37.21 11.99
C ALA A 235 -4.46 -38.65 11.85
N ALA A 236 -5.22 -39.55 12.44
CA ALA A 236 -4.95 -40.99 12.47
C ALA A 236 -4.86 -41.55 11.05
N GLU A 237 -3.84 -42.38 10.85
CA GLU A 237 -3.73 -43.30 9.72
C GLU A 237 -4.98 -44.16 9.61
N ASN A 238 -5.67 -44.09 8.47
CA ASN A 238 -6.50 -45.18 7.99
C ASN A 238 -5.95 -45.64 6.64
N LYS A 239 -5.26 -46.77 6.70
CA LYS A 239 -4.87 -47.55 5.54
C LYS A 239 -6.13 -48.21 4.97
N GLU A 240 -6.49 -47.89 3.75
CA GLU A 240 -7.13 -48.87 2.86
C GLU A 240 -6.64 -48.64 1.43
N SER A 241 -5.96 -49.67 1.00
CA SER A 241 -5.43 -49.86 -0.34
C SER A 241 -6.55 -50.15 -1.33
N ASN A 242 -6.63 -49.40 -2.43
CA ASN A 242 -7.29 -49.90 -3.64
C ASN A 242 -6.61 -49.32 -4.89
N PRO A 243 -6.02 -50.14 -5.76
CA PRO A 243 -5.41 -49.66 -6.99
C PRO A 243 -6.44 -49.50 -8.08
N LEU A 244 -6.49 -48.29 -8.70
CA LEU A 244 -7.27 -48.06 -9.88
C LEU A 244 -6.54 -48.57 -11.14
N PRO A 245 -7.26 -49.12 -12.13
CA PRO A 245 -6.65 -49.68 -13.33
C PRO A 245 -6.29 -48.60 -14.36
N PHE A 246 -5.14 -48.82 -14.94
CA PHE A 246 -4.59 -48.11 -16.07
C PHE A 246 -5.41 -48.39 -17.34
N ILE A 247 -6.02 -47.40 -17.94
CA ILE A 247 -6.59 -47.51 -19.32
C ILE A 247 -5.81 -46.59 -20.23
N GLY A 248 -4.89 -47.20 -20.97
CA GLY A 248 -4.27 -46.56 -22.13
C GLY A 248 -5.24 -46.57 -23.32
N GLN A 249 -5.44 -45.41 -23.96
CA GLN A 249 -5.93 -45.34 -25.31
C GLN A 249 -5.03 -44.47 -26.16
N THR A 250 -4.33 -45.12 -27.06
CA THR A 250 -3.65 -44.54 -28.22
C THR A 250 -4.68 -44.06 -29.24
N LEU A 251 -4.64 -42.77 -29.55
CA LEU A 251 -5.33 -42.24 -30.74
C LEU A 251 -4.35 -42.20 -31.90
N LYS A 252 -4.65 -42.99 -32.95
CA LYS A 252 -4.06 -42.89 -34.27
C LYS A 252 -4.65 -41.69 -34.99
N MET A 253 -3.77 -40.92 -35.59
CA MET A 253 -4.12 -39.94 -36.66
C MET A 253 -4.25 -40.71 -37.98
N ASP A 254 -5.29 -40.41 -38.70
CA ASP A 254 -5.39 -40.42 -40.16
C ASP A 254 -5.95 -39.06 -40.60
#